data_c33c078e4cbd3aa2a4afa4e1bbc067f1
#
_entry.id   c33c078e4cbd3aa2a4afa4e1bbc067f1
#
_cell.length_a   1.000
_cell.length_b   1.000
_cell.length_c   1.000
_cell.angle_alpha   90.00
_cell.angle_beta   90.00
_cell.angle_gamma   90.00
#
_symmetry.space_group_name_H-M   'P 1'
#
loop_
_entity.id
_entity.type
_entity.pdbx_description
1 polymer ?
#
loop_
_entity_poly.entity_id
_entity_poly.type
_entity_poly.pdbx_seq_one_letter_code
_entity_poly.pdbx_strand_id
1 'polypeptide(L)'
;MYKKIAFTDVQIPLQHKQYMLAPKQEARVLQSLNLKSTDHILHIGTGTGFFAALLASLSKHVVTMDLFDNFLDEAKKIHQKDNLLNLSYINDDGVQGNLDFAPYDVIVFTGGVLKEPLGLREQLKVGGKLFLFEGTKTLMQANLIEKVGQNEYESKSMFEDVIPFLIMKSEASKFIF
;
A
#
# COMPACT_ATOMS: atom_id res chain seq x y z
N MET A 1 18.11 -9.81 -11.55
CA MET A 1 18.38 -9.02 -12.75
C MET A 1 18.50 -7.52 -12.45
N TYR A 2 17.66 -6.93 -11.62
CA TYR A 2 17.57 -5.48 -11.37
C TYR A 2 18.46 -4.90 -10.25
N LYS A 3 19.33 -5.67 -9.59
CA LYS A 3 20.17 -5.22 -8.48
C LYS A 3 20.99 -3.95 -8.77
N LYS A 4 21.44 -3.78 -10.02
CA LYS A 4 22.26 -2.63 -10.43
C LYS A 4 21.48 -1.32 -10.55
N ILE A 5 20.16 -1.38 -10.63
CA ILE A 5 19.25 -0.22 -10.77
C ILE A 5 18.29 -0.07 -9.61
N ALA A 6 18.52 -0.78 -8.50
CA ALA A 6 17.61 -0.80 -7.35
C ALA A 6 17.29 0.60 -6.76
N PHE A 7 18.23 1.55 -6.92
CA PHE A 7 18.06 2.95 -6.48
C PHE A 7 17.97 3.95 -7.64
N THR A 8 17.84 3.47 -8.86
CA THR A 8 17.54 4.34 -10.00
C THR A 8 16.07 4.71 -9.96
N ASP A 9 15.74 5.96 -10.27
CA ASP A 9 14.35 6.46 -10.22
C ASP A 9 13.52 5.92 -11.39
N VAL A 10 13.28 4.62 -11.38
CA VAL A 10 12.49 3.88 -12.37
C VAL A 10 11.61 2.85 -11.68
N GLN A 11 10.44 2.58 -12.23
CA GLN A 11 9.57 1.49 -11.80
C GLN A 11 10.15 0.16 -12.30
N ILE A 12 10.27 -0.82 -11.41
CA ILE A 12 10.78 -2.15 -11.75
C ILE A 12 9.60 -3.09 -12.05
N PRO A 13 9.56 -3.74 -13.23
CA PRO A 13 8.48 -4.66 -13.57
C PRO A 13 8.51 -5.90 -12.67
N LEU A 14 7.33 -6.31 -12.25
CA LEU A 14 7.05 -7.49 -11.44
C LEU A 14 6.24 -8.51 -12.24
N GLN A 15 5.93 -9.64 -11.63
CA GLN A 15 4.96 -10.60 -12.16
C GLN A 15 3.56 -9.96 -12.24
N HIS A 16 2.63 -10.63 -12.88
CA HIS A 16 1.23 -10.20 -13.02
C HIS A 16 1.05 -8.79 -13.63
N LYS A 17 2.02 -8.36 -14.46
CA LYS A 17 2.05 -7.01 -15.08
C LYS A 17 1.99 -5.87 -14.05
N GLN A 18 2.46 -6.14 -12.83
CA GLN A 18 2.62 -5.13 -11.81
C GLN A 18 4.02 -4.50 -11.88
N TYR A 19 4.21 -3.43 -11.12
CA TYR A 19 5.49 -2.73 -11.03
C TYR A 19 5.73 -2.30 -9.58
N MET A 20 6.99 -2.36 -9.18
CA MET A 20 7.44 -1.73 -7.96
C MET A 20 7.46 -0.20 -8.17
N LEU A 21 7.05 0.55 -7.16
CA LEU A 21 7.18 2.01 -7.21
C LEU A 21 8.63 2.42 -7.41
N ALA A 22 8.86 3.55 -8.10
CA ALA A 22 10.19 4.15 -8.18
C ALA A 22 10.60 4.70 -6.80
N PRO A 23 11.90 4.72 -6.45
CA PRO A 23 12.36 5.19 -5.14
C PRO A 23 11.86 6.59 -4.75
N LYS A 24 11.75 7.50 -5.71
CA LYS A 24 11.17 8.82 -5.51
C LYS A 24 9.68 8.77 -5.12
N GLN A 25 8.91 7.87 -5.75
CA GLN A 25 7.49 7.66 -5.43
C GLN A 25 7.35 7.12 -3.99
N GLU A 26 8.13 6.10 -3.65
CA GLU A 26 8.14 5.53 -2.29
C GLU A 26 8.51 6.57 -1.22
N ALA A 27 9.56 7.36 -1.47
CA ALA A 27 10.00 8.41 -0.56
C ALA A 27 8.91 9.48 -0.35
N ARG A 28 8.20 9.90 -1.41
CA ARG A 28 7.11 10.88 -1.32
C ARG A 28 5.93 10.34 -0.53
N VAL A 29 5.58 9.07 -0.73
CA VAL A 29 4.52 8.40 0.06
C VAL A 29 4.91 8.39 1.53
N LEU A 30 6.09 7.86 1.89
CA LEU A 30 6.56 7.79 3.28
C LEU A 30 6.59 9.18 3.95
N GLN A 31 7.07 10.20 3.24
CA GLN A 31 7.11 11.57 3.74
C GLN A 31 5.70 12.11 4.01
N SER A 32 4.73 11.80 3.13
CA SER A 32 3.33 12.24 3.29
C SER A 32 2.64 11.59 4.48
N LEU A 33 2.97 10.33 4.80
CA LEU A 33 2.39 9.59 5.91
C LEU A 33 2.81 10.13 7.28
N ASN A 34 4.05 10.63 7.43
CA ASN A 34 4.60 11.11 8.70
C ASN A 34 4.42 10.08 9.83
N LEU A 35 4.95 8.87 9.61
CA LEU A 35 4.77 7.69 10.46
C LEU A 35 5.36 7.87 11.86
N LYS A 36 4.74 7.19 12.83
CA LYS A 36 5.19 7.09 14.20
C LYS A 36 5.54 5.63 14.52
N SER A 37 6.51 5.41 15.39
CA SER A 37 6.90 4.07 15.84
C SER A 37 5.79 3.30 16.58
N THR A 38 4.70 3.97 16.94
CA THR A 38 3.51 3.39 17.58
C THR A 38 2.42 3.01 16.59
N ASP A 39 2.53 3.37 15.32
CA ASP A 39 1.48 3.21 14.33
C ASP A 39 1.21 1.75 14.00
N HIS A 40 -0.07 1.44 13.82
CA HIS A 40 -0.58 0.20 13.26
C HIS A 40 -1.06 0.46 11.83
N ILE A 41 -0.43 -0.20 10.87
CA ILE A 41 -0.54 0.13 9.44
C ILE A 41 -1.21 -1.01 8.68
N LEU A 42 -2.14 -0.66 7.77
CA LEU A 42 -2.59 -1.53 6.68
C LEU A 42 -1.92 -1.08 5.39
N HIS A 43 -1.16 -1.97 4.78
CA HIS A 43 -0.51 -1.78 3.49
C HIS A 43 -1.18 -2.65 2.43
N ILE A 44 -1.62 -2.05 1.33
CA ILE A 44 -2.30 -2.73 0.22
C ILE A 44 -1.44 -2.67 -1.03
N GLY A 45 -1.06 -3.84 -1.54
CA GLY A 45 -0.13 -4.03 -2.63
C GLY A 45 1.28 -4.39 -2.16
N THR A 46 1.45 -5.58 -1.56
CA THR A 46 2.75 -6.05 -1.00
C THR A 46 3.85 -6.07 -2.05
N GLY A 47 3.56 -6.57 -3.25
CA GLY A 47 4.54 -6.68 -4.33
C GLY A 47 5.82 -7.39 -3.90
N THR A 48 6.97 -6.73 -4.03
CA THR A 48 8.28 -7.27 -3.59
C THR A 48 8.44 -7.34 -2.07
N GLY A 49 7.54 -6.71 -1.29
CA GLY A 49 7.69 -6.53 0.14
C GLY A 49 8.59 -5.37 0.56
N PHE A 50 9.29 -4.70 -0.36
CA PHE A 50 10.25 -3.65 0.00
C PHE A 50 9.58 -2.47 0.72
N PHE A 51 8.45 -1.97 0.20
CA PHE A 51 7.73 -0.88 0.85
C PHE A 51 7.15 -1.31 2.21
N ALA A 52 6.66 -2.56 2.33
CA ALA A 52 6.22 -3.13 3.60
C ALA A 52 7.36 -3.19 4.64
N ALA A 53 8.60 -3.50 4.20
CA ALA A 53 9.78 -3.47 5.06
C ALA A 53 10.11 -2.05 5.57
N LEU A 54 10.00 -1.05 4.70
CA LEU A 54 10.18 0.36 5.09
C LEU A 54 9.15 0.78 6.13
N LEU A 55 7.87 0.45 5.91
CA LEU A 55 6.79 0.70 6.86
C LEU A 55 7.05 -0.01 8.21
N ALA A 56 7.44 -1.28 8.18
CA ALA A 56 7.72 -2.07 9.39
C ALA A 56 8.88 -1.50 10.21
N SER A 57 9.89 -0.94 9.54
CA SER A 57 11.04 -0.30 10.20
C SER A 57 10.68 1.02 10.90
N LEU A 58 9.55 1.64 10.54
CA LEU A 58 9.11 2.96 11.01
C LEU A 58 7.87 2.91 11.91
N SER A 59 7.28 1.72 12.12
CA SER A 59 6.00 1.57 12.81
C SER A 59 6.00 0.42 13.82
N LYS A 60 4.91 0.31 14.59
CA LYS A 60 4.73 -0.77 15.55
C LYS A 60 4.40 -2.09 14.87
N HIS A 61 3.51 -2.07 13.89
CA HIS A 61 3.06 -3.27 13.20
C HIS A 61 2.47 -2.94 11.82
N VAL A 62 2.72 -3.80 10.85
CA VAL A 62 2.19 -3.70 9.49
C VAL A 62 1.40 -4.95 9.14
N VAL A 63 0.15 -4.78 8.77
CA VAL A 63 -0.63 -5.79 8.04
C VAL A 63 -0.46 -5.49 6.56
N THR A 64 0.18 -6.40 5.80
CA THR A 64 0.36 -6.22 4.36
C THR A 64 -0.49 -7.19 3.59
N MET A 65 -1.20 -6.69 2.57
CA MET A 65 -2.16 -7.45 1.77
C MET A 65 -1.75 -7.46 0.31
N ASP A 66 -1.92 -8.62 -0.33
CA ASP A 66 -1.80 -8.77 -1.78
C ASP A 66 -2.75 -9.83 -2.30
N LEU A 67 -3.23 -9.65 -3.53
CA LEU A 67 -4.08 -10.63 -4.21
C LEU A 67 -3.28 -11.87 -4.63
N PHE A 68 -1.98 -11.72 -4.86
CA PHE A 68 -1.10 -12.77 -5.34
C PHE A 68 -0.28 -13.35 -4.19
N ASP A 69 -0.52 -14.62 -3.86
CA ASP A 69 0.14 -15.35 -2.78
C ASP A 69 1.66 -15.45 -2.94
N ASN A 70 2.12 -15.60 -4.19
CA ASN A 70 3.56 -15.65 -4.48
C ASN A 70 4.31 -14.38 -4.06
N PHE A 71 3.70 -13.19 -4.14
CA PHE A 71 4.31 -11.96 -3.64
C PHE A 71 4.42 -11.98 -2.11
N LEU A 72 3.39 -12.42 -1.42
CA LEU A 72 3.41 -12.53 0.04
C LEU A 72 4.44 -13.54 0.53
N ASP A 73 4.55 -14.70 -0.12
CA ASP A 73 5.52 -15.74 0.23
C ASP A 73 6.97 -15.28 0.03
N GLU A 74 7.24 -14.59 -1.08
CA GLU A 74 8.57 -14.05 -1.35
C GLU A 74 8.92 -12.93 -0.36
N ALA A 75 8.01 -11.98 -0.11
CA ALA A 75 8.18 -10.92 0.85
C ALA A 75 8.43 -11.45 2.26
N LYS A 76 7.64 -12.43 2.71
CA LYS A 76 7.78 -13.07 4.03
C LYS A 76 9.15 -13.71 4.23
N LYS A 77 9.68 -14.43 3.22
CA LYS A 77 11.02 -15.03 3.26
C LYS A 77 12.12 -13.97 3.43
N ILE A 78 11.99 -12.85 2.71
CA ILE A 78 12.96 -11.74 2.79
C ILE A 78 12.88 -11.07 4.16
N HIS A 79 11.68 -10.72 4.62
CA HIS A 79 11.48 -10.05 5.90
C HIS A 79 11.98 -10.91 7.08
N GLN A 80 11.75 -12.23 7.06
CA GLN A 80 12.26 -13.14 8.07
C GLN A 80 13.80 -13.17 8.10
N LYS A 81 14.45 -13.17 6.92
CA LYS A 81 15.90 -13.11 6.81
C LYS A 81 16.48 -11.82 7.39
N ASP A 82 15.75 -10.72 7.24
CA ASP A 82 16.14 -9.39 7.72
C ASP A 82 15.65 -9.10 9.15
N ASN A 83 15.13 -10.12 9.87
CA ASN A 83 14.59 -10.04 11.23
C ASN A 83 13.46 -9.01 11.40
N LEU A 84 12.67 -8.75 10.37
CA LEU A 84 11.47 -7.94 10.45
C LEU A 84 10.31 -8.83 10.92
N LEU A 85 9.98 -8.76 12.21
CA LEU A 85 9.02 -9.67 12.86
C LEU A 85 7.64 -9.03 13.10
N ASN A 86 7.50 -7.75 12.83
CA ASN A 86 6.29 -6.97 13.07
C ASN A 86 5.39 -6.84 11.82
N LEU A 87 5.31 -7.90 11.01
CA LEU A 87 4.46 -7.96 9.83
C LEU A 87 3.47 -9.13 9.88
N SER A 88 2.23 -8.87 9.48
CA SER A 88 1.20 -9.88 9.17
C SER A 88 0.92 -9.87 7.67
N TYR A 89 0.69 -11.03 7.07
CA TYR A 89 0.50 -11.20 5.62
C TYR A 89 -0.88 -11.75 5.35
N ILE A 90 -1.66 -11.08 4.51
CA ILE A 90 -3.04 -11.45 4.18
C ILE A 90 -3.17 -11.60 2.66
N ASN A 91 -3.54 -12.81 2.22
CA ASN A 91 -3.82 -13.07 0.81
C ASN A 91 -5.30 -12.83 0.54
N ASP A 92 -5.62 -11.61 0.15
CA ASP A 92 -6.98 -11.20 -0.21
C ASP A 92 -6.98 -9.93 -1.06
N ASP A 93 -8.18 -9.55 -1.56
CA ASP A 93 -8.40 -8.28 -2.24
C ASP A 93 -8.39 -7.14 -1.22
N GLY A 94 -7.31 -6.35 -1.24
CA GLY A 94 -7.10 -5.28 -0.27
C GLY A 94 -8.05 -4.09 -0.40
N VAL A 95 -8.84 -3.99 -1.48
CA VAL A 95 -9.76 -2.83 -1.65
C VAL A 95 -10.86 -2.76 -0.60
N GLN A 96 -11.15 -3.87 0.07
CA GLN A 96 -12.10 -3.90 1.20
C GLN A 96 -11.44 -3.59 2.55
N GLY A 97 -10.11 -3.44 2.58
CA GLY A 97 -9.35 -3.39 3.82
C GLY A 97 -9.35 -4.73 4.56
N ASN A 98 -9.13 -4.67 5.86
CA ASN A 98 -9.20 -5.86 6.72
C ASN A 98 -9.70 -5.47 8.11
N LEU A 99 -10.91 -5.92 8.45
CA LEU A 99 -11.57 -5.58 9.71
C LEU A 99 -11.01 -6.33 10.92
N ASP A 100 -10.38 -7.50 10.71
CA ASP A 100 -9.86 -8.32 11.81
C ASP A 100 -8.71 -7.64 12.56
N PHE A 101 -7.98 -6.75 11.87
CA PHE A 101 -6.87 -5.99 12.42
C PHE A 101 -7.18 -4.51 12.62
N ALA A 102 -8.38 -4.04 12.23
CA ALA A 102 -8.79 -2.65 12.43
C ALA A 102 -9.00 -2.34 13.94
N PRO A 103 -8.91 -1.07 14.38
CA PRO A 103 -8.69 0.12 13.55
C PRO A 103 -7.20 0.45 13.35
N TYR A 104 -6.90 1.15 12.25
CA TYR A 104 -5.54 1.50 11.83
C TYR A 104 -5.19 2.97 12.09
N ASP A 105 -3.91 3.23 12.36
CA ASP A 105 -3.35 4.58 12.36
C ASP A 105 -3.10 5.06 10.92
N VAL A 106 -2.70 4.12 10.03
CA VAL A 106 -2.46 4.42 8.62
C VAL A 106 -2.99 3.27 7.75
N ILE A 107 -3.65 3.64 6.65
CA ILE A 107 -3.94 2.75 5.52
C ILE A 107 -3.22 3.33 4.30
N VAL A 108 -2.41 2.52 3.60
CA VAL A 108 -1.64 2.99 2.45
C VAL A 108 -1.73 2.03 1.28
N PHE A 109 -2.01 2.59 0.10
CA PHE A 109 -2.03 1.89 -1.18
C PHE A 109 -0.75 2.18 -1.95
N THR A 110 -0.11 1.15 -2.48
CA THR A 110 1.04 1.24 -3.39
C THR A 110 0.70 0.89 -4.83
N GLY A 111 -0.58 0.70 -5.12
CA GLY A 111 -1.14 0.63 -6.46
C GLY A 111 -2.29 1.64 -6.61
N GLY A 112 -2.56 2.06 -7.84
CA GLY A 112 -3.61 3.02 -8.16
C GLY A 112 -5.01 2.43 -8.08
N VAL A 113 -6.00 3.28 -7.84
CA VAL A 113 -7.42 2.95 -7.92
C VAL A 113 -8.15 3.96 -8.81
N LEU A 114 -9.22 3.54 -9.48
CA LEU A 114 -10.05 4.46 -10.27
C LEU A 114 -10.77 5.47 -9.37
N LYS A 115 -11.21 4.99 -8.22
CA LYS A 115 -11.91 5.76 -7.19
C LYS A 115 -11.63 5.13 -5.84
N GLU A 116 -11.59 5.96 -4.80
CA GLU A 116 -11.44 5.48 -3.43
C GLU A 116 -12.44 4.37 -3.12
N PRO A 117 -11.99 3.19 -2.63
CA PRO A 117 -12.88 2.13 -2.21
C PRO A 117 -13.70 2.52 -0.99
N LEU A 118 -14.97 2.11 -0.96
CA LEU A 118 -15.87 2.37 0.16
C LEU A 118 -15.46 1.57 1.41
N GLY A 119 -15.73 2.11 2.61
CA GLY A 119 -15.55 1.42 3.88
C GLY A 119 -14.15 1.46 4.48
N LEU A 120 -13.15 1.97 3.74
CA LEU A 120 -11.78 2.06 4.26
C LEU A 120 -11.61 3.13 5.34
N ARG A 121 -12.30 4.26 5.17
CA ARG A 121 -12.21 5.37 6.12
C ARG A 121 -12.73 4.99 7.51
N GLU A 122 -13.74 4.12 7.57
CA GLU A 122 -14.29 3.63 8.83
C GLU A 122 -13.28 2.78 9.61
N GLN A 123 -12.35 2.12 8.91
CA GLN A 123 -11.28 1.31 9.51
C GLN A 123 -10.15 2.15 10.10
N LEU A 124 -10.18 3.48 9.95
CA LEU A 124 -9.22 4.39 10.57
C LEU A 124 -9.61 4.71 12.01
N LYS A 125 -8.59 4.87 12.87
CA LYS A 125 -8.72 5.59 14.14
C LYS A 125 -9.00 7.07 13.89
N VAL A 126 -9.54 7.79 14.87
CA VAL A 126 -9.54 9.27 14.85
C VAL A 126 -8.07 9.74 14.90
N GLY A 127 -7.68 10.63 14.00
CA GLY A 127 -6.30 11.03 13.73
C GLY A 127 -5.55 10.10 12.77
N GLY A 128 -6.19 9.01 12.34
CA GLY A 128 -5.63 8.07 11.35
C GLY A 128 -5.72 8.60 9.93
N LYS A 129 -4.89 8.05 9.04
CA LYS A 129 -4.69 8.53 7.67
C LYS A 129 -4.87 7.42 6.64
N LEU A 130 -5.56 7.74 5.54
CA LEU A 130 -5.62 6.91 4.34
C LEU A 130 -4.83 7.63 3.23
N PHE A 131 -3.85 6.95 2.65
CA PHE A 131 -3.11 7.42 1.50
C PHE A 131 -3.37 6.52 0.29
N LEU A 132 -3.73 7.12 -0.85
CA LEU A 132 -3.97 6.38 -2.08
C LEU A 132 -3.69 7.24 -3.33
N PHE A 133 -3.48 6.56 -4.46
CA PHE A 133 -3.44 7.16 -5.79
C PHE A 133 -4.77 6.90 -6.49
N GLU A 134 -5.52 7.96 -6.76
CA GLU A 134 -6.83 7.89 -7.40
C GLU A 134 -6.83 8.58 -8.76
N GLY A 135 -7.41 7.97 -9.76
CA GLY A 135 -7.51 8.59 -11.08
C GLY A 135 -7.59 7.65 -12.25
N THR A 136 -7.03 8.07 -13.38
CA THR A 136 -7.03 7.32 -14.63
C THR A 136 -5.63 6.81 -14.98
N LYS A 137 -5.50 6.03 -16.07
CA LYS A 137 -4.20 5.54 -16.55
C LYS A 137 -3.22 6.64 -16.97
N THR A 138 -3.70 7.85 -17.18
CA THR A 138 -2.91 8.99 -17.67
C THR A 138 -2.71 10.09 -16.64
N LEU A 139 -3.52 10.09 -15.60
CA LEU A 139 -3.46 11.09 -14.53
C LEU A 139 -4.02 10.50 -13.24
N MET A 140 -3.22 10.42 -12.21
CA MET A 140 -3.62 10.07 -10.84
C MET A 140 -3.22 11.15 -9.86
N GLN A 141 -4.08 11.37 -8.87
CA GLN A 141 -3.83 12.25 -7.75
C GLN A 141 -3.47 11.41 -6.53
N ALA A 142 -2.32 11.66 -5.94
CA ALA A 142 -1.99 11.13 -4.62
C ALA A 142 -2.76 11.93 -3.56
N ASN A 143 -3.67 11.28 -2.87
CA ASN A 143 -4.55 11.87 -1.86
C ASN A 143 -4.19 11.35 -0.47
N LEU A 144 -4.16 12.25 0.50
CA LEU A 144 -4.08 11.95 1.92
C LEU A 144 -5.40 12.37 2.57
N ILE A 145 -6.08 11.41 3.19
CA ILE A 145 -7.35 11.61 3.88
C ILE A 145 -7.10 11.35 5.35
N GLU A 146 -7.42 12.32 6.21
CA GLU A 146 -7.30 12.20 7.66
C GLU A 146 -8.68 12.15 8.31
N LYS A 147 -8.88 11.20 9.23
CA LYS A 147 -10.09 11.10 10.05
C LYS A 147 -9.98 12.05 11.23
N VAL A 148 -10.57 13.24 11.12
CA VAL A 148 -10.48 14.29 12.15
C VAL A 148 -11.53 14.16 13.25
N GLY A 149 -12.58 13.37 13.02
CA GLY A 149 -13.65 13.07 13.98
C GLY A 149 -14.27 11.71 13.70
N GLN A 150 -15.31 11.32 14.42
CA GLN A 150 -15.91 9.98 14.30
C GLN A 150 -16.46 9.73 12.88
N ASN A 151 -17.04 10.72 12.23
CA ASN A 151 -17.54 10.66 10.84
C ASN A 151 -17.08 11.88 10.04
N GLU A 152 -15.95 12.47 10.42
CA GLU A 152 -15.41 13.68 9.80
C GLU A 152 -14.04 13.38 9.22
N TYR A 153 -13.84 13.80 7.97
CA TYR A 153 -12.63 13.53 7.20
C TYR A 153 -12.16 14.76 6.46
N GLU A 154 -10.88 15.04 6.52
CA GLU A 154 -10.22 16.05 5.72
C GLU A 154 -9.39 15.38 4.64
N SER A 155 -9.49 15.88 3.40
CA SER A 155 -8.75 15.34 2.25
C SER A 155 -7.81 16.38 1.69
N LYS A 156 -6.57 15.97 1.44
CA LYS A 156 -5.53 16.82 0.85
C LYS A 156 -4.91 16.13 -0.35
N SER A 157 -4.91 16.80 -1.48
CA SER A 157 -4.12 16.41 -2.65
C SER A 157 -2.64 16.71 -2.39
N MET A 158 -1.80 15.70 -2.50
CA MET A 158 -0.37 15.80 -2.19
C MET A 158 0.46 16.08 -3.44
N PHE A 159 0.23 15.30 -4.50
CA PHE A 159 0.92 15.42 -5.77
C PHE A 159 0.24 14.59 -6.86
N GLU A 160 0.60 14.86 -8.10
CA GLU A 160 0.20 14.04 -9.25
C GLU A 160 1.31 13.07 -9.62
N ASP A 161 0.92 11.86 -10.00
CA ASP A 161 1.81 10.82 -10.51
C ASP A 161 1.00 9.76 -11.27
N VAL A 162 1.67 8.84 -11.94
CA VAL A 162 1.02 7.69 -12.59
C VAL A 162 1.69 6.41 -12.12
N ILE A 163 0.91 5.55 -11.48
CA ILE A 163 1.34 4.24 -11.04
C ILE A 163 0.40 3.15 -11.59
N PRO A 164 0.84 1.89 -11.67
CA PRO A 164 -0.03 0.80 -12.06
C PRO A 164 -1.25 0.67 -11.15
N PHE A 165 -2.38 0.31 -11.75
CA PHE A 165 -3.58 -0.02 -10.98
C PHE A 165 -3.40 -1.32 -10.19
N LEU A 166 -3.98 -1.37 -9.00
CA LEU A 166 -4.21 -2.63 -8.31
C LEU A 166 -5.13 -3.52 -9.14
N ILE A 167 -4.82 -4.81 -9.18
CA ILE A 167 -5.72 -5.82 -9.73
C ILE A 167 -6.70 -6.24 -8.65
N MET A 168 -8.00 -6.21 -8.95
CA MET A 168 -9.08 -6.62 -8.05
C MET A 168 -9.56 -8.04 -8.38
N LYS A 169 -10.13 -8.77 -7.41
CA LYS A 169 -10.69 -10.12 -7.63
C LYS A 169 -11.67 -10.20 -8.79
N SER A 170 -12.53 -9.20 -8.94
CA SER A 170 -13.50 -9.13 -10.05
C SER A 170 -12.84 -9.03 -11.44
N GLU A 171 -11.60 -8.58 -11.51
CA GLU A 171 -10.81 -8.48 -12.75
C GLU A 171 -9.95 -9.73 -12.95
N ALA A 172 -9.38 -10.30 -11.89
CA ALA A 172 -8.56 -11.51 -11.96
C ALA A 172 -9.37 -12.71 -12.50
N SER A 173 -10.65 -12.82 -12.18
CA SER A 173 -11.53 -13.89 -12.68
C SER A 173 -11.84 -13.82 -14.18
N LYS A 174 -11.58 -12.69 -14.85
CA LYS A 174 -11.80 -12.50 -16.30
C LYS A 174 -10.63 -12.98 -17.16
N PHE A 175 -9.52 -13.40 -16.56
CA PHE A 175 -8.29 -13.82 -17.26
C PHE A 175 -7.96 -15.30 -17.12
N ILE A 176 -8.91 -16.14 -16.73
CA ILE A 176 -8.74 -17.60 -16.77
C ILE A 176 -9.21 -18.09 -18.15
N PHE A 177 -8.24 -18.24 -19.06
CA PHE A 177 -8.39 -19.04 -20.28
C PHE A 177 -7.46 -20.24 -20.20
#